data_2c496a5e7446b69dc5ed09769eb7062f
#
_entry.id   2c496a5e7446b69dc5ed09769eb7062f
#
_cell.length_a   1.000
_cell.length_b   1.000
_cell.length_c   1.000
_cell.angle_alpha   90.00
_cell.angle_beta   90.00
_cell.angle_gamma   90.00
#
_symmetry.space_group_name_H-M   'P 1'
#
loop_
_entity.id
_entity.type
_entity.pdbx_description
1 polymer ?
#
loop_
_entity_poly.entity_id
_entity_poly.type
_entity_poly.pdbx_seq_one_letter_code
_entity_poly.pdbx_strand_id
1 'polypeptide(L)'
;GLLKGSVIFLSDLVKEINSTVIIDFMSVSSYGSETVSSGDVKILKDTDLDLRGKHVLIVEDIIDTGLTLEYVIKYFKEGKGVKSLRTCTLLNKPERRKVDVKVDYIGFDVPDKFVIGYGLDYDQRYRNLPYIAVVIPE
;
A
#
# COMPACT_ATOMS: atom_id res chain seq x y z
N GLY A 1 3.48 -6.71 2.35
CA GLY A 1 3.35 -5.28 2.68
C GLY A 1 4.24 -4.40 1.85
N LEU A 2 3.74 -3.26 1.45
CA LEU A 2 4.54 -2.25 0.75
C LEU A 2 5.21 -1.32 1.77
N LEU A 3 6.53 -1.39 1.85
CA LEU A 3 7.35 -0.60 2.78
C LEU A 3 7.37 0.87 2.34
N LYS A 4 7.56 1.79 3.25
CA LYS A 4 7.61 1.57 4.72
C LYS A 4 6.20 1.69 5.33
N GLY A 5 5.30 2.43 4.68
CA GLY A 5 4.05 2.89 5.24
C GLY A 5 3.13 1.80 5.77
N SER A 6 3.17 0.61 5.18
CA SER A 6 2.26 -0.47 5.57
C SER A 6 2.73 -1.28 6.77
N VAL A 7 3.95 -1.08 7.25
CA VAL A 7 4.55 -2.00 8.23
C VAL A 7 3.76 -2.07 9.53
N ILE A 8 3.28 -0.93 10.02
CA ILE A 8 2.54 -0.87 11.28
C ILE A 8 1.17 -1.55 11.13
N PHE A 9 0.43 -1.18 10.09
CA PHE A 9 -0.87 -1.80 9.80
C PHE A 9 -0.73 -3.30 9.55
N LEU A 10 0.24 -3.71 8.74
CA LEU A 10 0.46 -5.13 8.45
C LEU A 10 0.72 -5.92 9.72
N SER A 11 1.55 -5.38 10.61
CA SER A 11 1.89 -6.07 11.86
C SER A 11 0.67 -6.32 12.74
N ASP A 12 -0.27 -5.42 12.75
CA ASP A 12 -1.53 -5.61 13.50
C ASP A 12 -2.49 -6.52 12.74
N LEU A 13 -2.60 -6.34 11.43
CA LEU A 13 -3.51 -7.10 10.60
C LEU A 13 -3.22 -8.61 10.64
N VAL A 14 -1.96 -8.98 10.51
CA VAL A 14 -1.60 -10.42 10.44
C VAL A 14 -1.96 -11.18 11.72
N LYS A 15 -1.96 -10.49 12.85
CA LYS A 15 -2.33 -11.10 14.14
C LYS A 15 -3.83 -11.41 14.22
N GLU A 16 -4.64 -10.75 13.42
CA GLU A 16 -6.09 -10.94 13.37
C GLU A 16 -6.51 -11.98 12.33
N ILE A 17 -5.60 -12.41 11.48
CA ILE A 17 -5.91 -13.45 10.48
C ILE A 17 -5.81 -14.81 11.12
N ASN A 18 -6.95 -15.52 11.14
CA ASN A 18 -7.05 -16.84 11.74
C ASN A 18 -6.60 -17.95 10.78
N SER A 19 -5.35 -17.87 10.38
CA SER A 19 -4.73 -18.80 9.43
C SER A 19 -3.22 -18.63 9.52
N THR A 20 -2.48 -19.65 9.11
CA THR A 20 -1.03 -19.52 8.96
C THR A 20 -0.74 -18.63 7.76
N VAL A 21 -0.01 -17.53 7.99
CA VAL A 21 0.39 -16.61 6.94
C VAL A 21 1.91 -16.50 6.89
N ILE A 22 2.42 -16.27 5.69
CA ILE A 22 3.82 -15.95 5.48
C ILE A 22 3.89 -14.46 5.17
N ILE A 23 4.81 -13.76 5.83
CA ILE A 23 4.97 -12.32 5.65
C ILE A 23 6.16 -12.07 4.73
N ASP A 24 5.96 -11.19 3.77
CA ASP A 24 7.02 -10.70 2.91
C ASP A 24 6.79 -9.22 2.62
N PHE A 25 7.83 -8.55 2.16
CA PHE A 25 7.80 -7.12 1.93
C PHE A 25 8.30 -6.78 0.53
N MET A 26 7.79 -5.69 0.02
CA MET A 26 8.19 -5.09 -1.22
C MET A 26 8.32 -3.59 -1.03
N SER A 27 9.21 -2.96 -1.77
CA SER A 27 9.33 -1.51 -1.77
C SER A 27 9.38 -1.01 -3.20
N VAL A 28 8.60 0.02 -3.48
CA VAL A 28 8.57 0.68 -4.77
C VAL A 28 8.75 2.18 -4.58
N SER A 29 9.37 2.83 -5.55
CA SER A 29 9.41 4.28 -5.58
C SER A 29 8.24 4.78 -6.40
N SER A 30 7.48 5.70 -5.84
CA SER A 30 6.54 6.49 -6.62
C SER A 30 7.22 7.82 -6.91
N TYR A 31 7.64 8.03 -8.15
CA TYR A 31 8.15 9.33 -8.53
C TYR A 31 7.03 10.33 -8.55
N GLY A 32 7.18 11.28 -7.64
CA GLY A 32 6.56 12.56 -7.71
C GLY A 32 5.08 12.54 -7.95
N SER A 33 4.35 12.60 -6.87
CA SER A 33 2.94 12.94 -6.92
C SER A 33 2.64 14.14 -7.80
N GLU A 34 3.65 14.92 -8.17
CA GLU A 34 3.52 16.11 -8.97
C GLU A 34 3.79 15.91 -10.46
N THR A 35 4.62 14.96 -10.80
CA THR A 35 4.87 14.62 -12.20
C THR A 35 4.02 13.45 -12.60
N VAL A 36 2.80 13.72 -12.79
CA VAL A 36 1.78 12.79 -13.19
C VAL A 36 2.10 12.04 -14.48
N SER A 37 3.07 12.53 -15.20
CA SER A 37 3.26 12.11 -16.57
C SER A 37 3.90 10.76 -16.72
N SER A 38 4.55 10.24 -15.71
CA SER A 38 5.37 9.10 -16.00
C SER A 38 4.79 7.79 -15.56
N GLY A 39 4.04 7.77 -14.47
CA GLY A 39 3.69 6.50 -13.86
C GLY A 39 4.93 5.64 -13.63
N ASP A 40 6.09 6.27 -13.56
CA ASP A 40 7.37 5.58 -13.43
C ASP A 40 7.53 5.08 -12.01
N VAL A 41 7.07 3.87 -11.79
CA VAL A 41 7.26 3.16 -10.55
C VAL A 41 8.46 2.26 -10.73
N LYS A 42 9.41 2.36 -9.82
CA LYS A 42 10.56 1.44 -9.78
C LYS A 42 10.46 0.53 -8.58
N ILE A 43 10.80 -0.72 -8.79
CA ILE A 43 10.93 -1.67 -7.70
C ILE A 43 12.29 -1.45 -7.05
N LEU A 44 12.28 -1.05 -5.77
CA LEU A 44 13.48 -0.86 -4.97
C LEU A 44 13.86 -2.13 -4.23
N LYS A 45 12.87 -2.87 -3.76
CA LYS A 45 13.03 -4.18 -3.15
C LYS A 45 11.89 -5.07 -3.63
N ASP A 46 12.25 -6.19 -4.20
CA ASP A 46 11.28 -7.20 -4.60
C ASP A 46 11.02 -8.18 -3.46
N THR A 47 9.98 -8.99 -3.61
CA THR A 47 9.69 -10.06 -2.67
C THR A 47 10.84 -11.07 -2.64
N ASP A 48 11.13 -11.61 -1.45
CA ASP A 48 12.18 -12.59 -1.27
C ASP A 48 11.73 -14.01 -1.65
N LEU A 49 10.42 -14.26 -1.50
CA LEU A 49 9.85 -15.59 -1.67
C LEU A 49 9.40 -15.84 -3.10
N ASP A 50 9.42 -17.10 -3.50
CA ASP A 50 8.79 -17.54 -4.75
C ASP A 50 7.28 -17.61 -4.52
N LEU A 51 6.55 -16.78 -5.25
CA LEU A 51 5.10 -16.64 -5.09
C LEU A 51 4.29 -17.47 -6.07
N ARG A 52 4.93 -18.26 -6.93
CA ARG A 52 4.22 -19.08 -7.92
C ARG A 52 3.26 -20.05 -7.24
N GLY A 53 2.02 -20.05 -7.72
CA GLY A 53 0.97 -20.92 -7.20
C GLY A 53 0.45 -20.55 -5.82
N LYS A 54 0.83 -19.40 -5.28
CA LYS A 54 0.41 -18.96 -3.95
C LYS A 54 -0.72 -17.94 -4.02
N HIS A 55 -1.53 -17.93 -2.98
CA HIS A 55 -2.51 -16.88 -2.75
C HIS A 55 -1.80 -15.69 -2.11
N VAL A 56 -1.95 -14.50 -2.66
CA VAL A 56 -1.24 -13.31 -2.21
C VAL A 56 -2.23 -12.22 -1.84
N LEU A 57 -1.99 -11.58 -0.71
CA LEU A 57 -2.67 -10.37 -0.27
C LEU A 57 -1.66 -9.23 -0.23
N ILE A 58 -1.87 -8.22 -1.04
CA ILE A 58 -1.08 -6.98 -0.98
C ILE A 58 -1.70 -6.08 0.07
N VAL A 59 -0.86 -5.59 0.98
CA VAL A 59 -1.28 -4.70 2.07
C VAL A 59 -0.64 -3.34 1.91
N GLU A 60 -1.48 -2.31 1.85
CA GLU A 60 -1.09 -0.92 1.73
C GLU A 60 -1.59 -0.10 2.90
N ASP A 61 -0.88 0.99 3.22
CA ASP A 61 -1.34 1.96 4.22
C ASP A 61 -2.46 2.84 3.66
N ILE A 62 -2.26 3.37 2.48
CA ILE A 62 -3.20 4.29 1.85
C ILE A 62 -3.18 4.12 0.33
N ILE A 63 -4.36 4.20 -0.27
CA ILE A 63 -4.48 4.34 -1.71
C ILE A 63 -4.92 5.76 -2.04
N ASP A 64 -4.12 6.45 -2.81
CA ASP A 64 -4.30 7.83 -3.23
C ASP A 64 -4.72 7.88 -4.70
N THR A 65 -3.80 8.14 -5.61
CA THR A 65 -4.09 8.15 -7.06
C THR A 65 -4.40 6.78 -7.62
N GLY A 66 -3.88 5.73 -7.00
CA GLY A 66 -4.01 4.36 -7.45
C GLY A 66 -2.91 3.90 -8.39
N LEU A 67 -2.04 4.80 -8.83
CA LEU A 67 -1.00 4.48 -9.82
C LEU A 67 0.00 3.44 -9.30
N THR A 68 0.45 3.60 -8.07
CA THR A 68 1.38 2.64 -7.47
C THR A 68 0.75 1.26 -7.34
N LEU A 69 -0.45 1.21 -6.81
CA LEU A 69 -1.13 -0.07 -6.62
C LEU A 69 -1.46 -0.75 -7.95
N GLU A 70 -1.88 0.00 -8.95
CA GLU A 70 -2.11 -0.54 -10.28
C GLU A 70 -0.85 -1.20 -10.84
N TYR A 71 0.29 -0.52 -10.72
CA TYR A 71 1.57 -1.07 -11.16
C TYR A 71 1.91 -2.37 -10.42
N VAL A 72 1.77 -2.38 -9.12
CA VAL A 72 2.11 -3.55 -8.29
C VAL A 72 1.20 -4.73 -8.61
N ILE A 73 -0.09 -4.49 -8.77
CA ILE A 73 -1.05 -5.54 -9.15
C ILE A 73 -0.63 -6.16 -10.48
N LYS A 74 -0.34 -5.34 -11.47
CA LYS A 74 0.10 -5.81 -12.79
C LYS A 74 1.39 -6.61 -12.69
N TYR A 75 2.35 -6.12 -11.92
CA TYR A 75 3.62 -6.79 -11.71
C TYR A 75 3.44 -8.20 -11.14
N PHE A 76 2.57 -8.35 -10.14
CA PHE A 76 2.29 -9.66 -9.58
C PHE A 76 1.53 -10.57 -10.55
N LYS A 77 0.52 -10.05 -11.21
CA LYS A 77 -0.29 -10.85 -12.13
C LYS A 77 0.50 -11.34 -13.34
N GLU A 78 1.35 -10.51 -13.89
CA GLU A 78 2.09 -10.83 -15.10
C GLU A 78 3.43 -11.51 -14.84
N GLY A 79 4.06 -11.24 -13.69
CA GLY A 79 5.43 -11.66 -13.46
C GLY A 79 5.67 -12.65 -12.35
N LYS A 80 4.72 -12.85 -11.43
CA LYS A 80 4.95 -13.67 -10.24
C LYS A 80 4.25 -15.04 -10.26
N GLY A 81 3.37 -15.27 -11.22
CA GLY A 81 2.67 -16.55 -11.32
C GLY A 81 1.78 -16.89 -10.13
N VAL A 82 1.26 -15.89 -9.45
CA VAL A 82 0.42 -16.09 -8.27
C VAL A 82 -0.87 -16.81 -8.62
N LYS A 83 -1.37 -17.63 -7.70
CA LYS A 83 -2.63 -18.34 -7.87
C LYS A 83 -3.83 -17.42 -7.74
N SER A 84 -3.78 -16.49 -6.82
CA SER A 84 -4.78 -15.44 -6.65
C SER A 84 -4.12 -14.21 -6.05
N LEU A 85 -4.73 -13.06 -6.31
CA LEU A 85 -4.23 -11.77 -5.82
C LEU A 85 -5.40 -10.95 -5.31
N ARG A 86 -5.30 -10.49 -4.07
CA ARG A 86 -6.22 -9.53 -3.47
C ARG A 86 -5.45 -8.38 -2.87
N THR A 87 -6.14 -7.27 -2.67
CA THR A 87 -5.55 -6.04 -2.16
C THR A 87 -6.32 -5.53 -0.96
N CYS A 88 -5.57 -5.02 0.02
CA CYS A 88 -6.10 -4.45 1.25
C CYS A 88 -5.42 -3.12 1.51
N THR A 89 -6.20 -2.09 1.78
CA THR A 89 -5.67 -0.80 2.21
C THR A 89 -6.35 -0.36 3.50
N LEU A 90 -5.59 0.27 4.39
CA LEU A 90 -6.18 0.85 5.58
C LEU A 90 -6.99 2.09 5.24
N LEU A 91 -6.42 2.99 4.46
CA LEU A 91 -7.04 4.26 4.09
C LEU A 91 -7.23 4.38 2.60
N ASN A 92 -8.33 5.01 2.21
CA ASN A 92 -8.68 5.26 0.82
C ASN A 92 -9.02 6.74 0.65
N LYS A 93 -8.38 7.38 -0.33
CA LYS A 93 -8.72 8.75 -0.75
C LYS A 93 -9.40 8.71 -2.11
N PRO A 94 -10.70 8.46 -2.19
CA PRO A 94 -11.36 8.31 -3.49
C PRO A 94 -11.31 9.56 -4.35
N GLU A 95 -11.27 10.75 -3.73
CA GLU A 95 -11.21 12.02 -4.46
C GLU A 95 -9.92 12.20 -5.27
N ARG A 96 -8.84 11.50 -4.89
CA ARG A 96 -7.56 11.61 -5.55
C ARG A 96 -7.34 10.57 -6.64
N ARG A 97 -8.28 9.67 -6.84
CA ARG A 97 -8.11 8.56 -7.76
C ARG A 97 -7.92 9.05 -9.19
N LYS A 98 -6.90 8.52 -9.86
CA LYS A 98 -6.59 8.82 -11.27
C LYS A 98 -6.78 7.62 -12.19
N VAL A 99 -6.71 6.43 -11.65
CA VAL A 99 -6.91 5.19 -12.40
C VAL A 99 -7.92 4.33 -11.68
N ASP A 100 -8.65 3.54 -12.45
CA ASP A 100 -9.59 2.58 -11.89
C ASP A 100 -8.82 1.34 -11.45
N VAL A 101 -8.68 1.19 -10.16
CA VAL A 101 -8.00 0.05 -9.55
C VAL A 101 -8.91 -0.58 -8.51
N LYS A 102 -9.06 -1.90 -8.58
CA LYS A 102 -9.88 -2.61 -7.62
C LYS A 102 -9.11 -2.83 -6.33
N VAL A 103 -9.71 -2.40 -5.22
CA VAL A 103 -9.23 -2.72 -3.88
C VAL A 103 -10.27 -3.61 -3.21
N ASP A 104 -9.85 -4.82 -2.80
CA ASP A 104 -10.79 -5.80 -2.25
C ASP A 104 -11.25 -5.47 -0.84
N TYR A 105 -10.34 -4.95 -0.03
CA TYR A 105 -10.63 -4.61 1.37
C TYR A 105 -10.16 -3.20 1.67
N ILE A 106 -11.09 -2.35 2.11
CA ILE A 106 -10.82 -0.96 2.48
C ILE A 106 -11.23 -0.76 3.93
N GLY A 107 -10.32 -0.21 4.72
CA GLY A 107 -10.60 0.12 6.11
C GLY A 107 -11.48 1.36 6.22
N PHE A 108 -10.99 2.49 5.77
CA PHE A 108 -11.68 3.78 5.93
C PHE A 108 -11.47 4.66 4.70
N ASP A 109 -12.53 5.34 4.29
CA ASP A 109 -12.42 6.45 3.35
C ASP A 109 -12.02 7.71 4.13
N VAL A 110 -11.09 8.47 3.59
CA VAL A 110 -10.65 9.73 4.19
C VAL A 110 -10.75 10.85 3.16
N PRO A 111 -11.01 12.09 3.62
CA PRO A 111 -11.05 13.22 2.70
C PRO A 111 -9.66 13.55 2.15
N ASP A 112 -9.61 14.42 1.16
CA ASP A 112 -8.35 14.85 0.56
C ASP A 112 -7.62 15.82 1.51
N LYS A 113 -7.08 15.25 2.57
CA LYS A 113 -6.26 15.95 3.57
C LYS A 113 -4.99 15.17 3.79
N PHE A 114 -3.97 15.86 4.24
CA PHE A 114 -2.69 15.21 4.56
C PHE A 114 -2.79 14.51 5.90
N VAL A 115 -2.62 13.19 5.90
CA VAL A 115 -2.74 12.35 7.09
C VAL A 115 -1.40 11.76 7.46
N ILE A 116 -1.16 11.62 8.75
CA ILE A 116 0.07 11.06 9.33
C ILE A 116 -0.27 10.07 10.43
N GLY A 117 0.72 9.30 10.82
CA GLY A 117 0.60 8.36 11.93
C GLY A 117 0.21 6.97 11.51
N TYR A 118 0.40 6.03 12.37
CA TYR A 118 0.12 4.62 12.17
C TYR A 118 0.77 4.08 10.87
N GLY A 119 2.03 4.45 10.68
CA GLY A 119 2.82 4.12 9.50
C GLY A 119 2.96 5.22 8.47
N LEU A 120 2.01 6.14 8.41
CA LEU A 120 2.05 7.28 7.49
C LEU A 120 2.98 8.37 8.01
N ASP A 121 3.71 9.02 7.11
CA ASP A 121 4.76 9.96 7.47
C ASP A 121 4.53 11.37 6.95
N TYR A 122 5.28 12.28 7.57
CA TYR A 122 5.64 13.59 7.03
C TYR A 122 7.15 13.71 7.14
N ASP A 123 7.84 13.72 6.01
CA ASP A 123 9.31 13.80 5.96
C ASP A 123 9.96 12.72 6.86
N GLN A 124 9.52 11.47 6.71
CA GLN A 124 9.93 10.28 7.46
C GLN A 124 9.56 10.29 8.95
N ARG A 125 8.90 11.33 9.43
CA ARG A 125 8.49 11.46 10.83
C ARG A 125 7.04 11.05 11.02
N TYR A 126 6.67 10.78 12.26
CA TYR A 126 5.31 10.52 12.73
C TYR A 126 4.74 9.14 12.40
N ARG A 127 5.51 8.25 11.77
CA ARG A 127 5.05 6.89 11.51
C ARG A 127 4.70 6.14 12.79
N ASN A 128 5.34 6.53 13.91
CA ASN A 128 5.18 5.86 15.21
C ASN A 128 3.99 6.35 16.02
N LEU A 129 3.23 7.32 15.55
CA LEU A 129 2.00 7.71 16.25
C LEU A 129 1.03 6.53 16.25
N PRO A 130 0.45 6.17 17.40
CA PRO A 130 -0.45 5.02 17.48
C PRO A 130 -1.86 5.33 16.97
N TYR A 131 -2.04 6.43 16.30
CA TYR A 131 -3.29 6.89 15.71
C TYR A 131 -3.01 7.61 14.39
N ILE A 132 -4.08 7.85 13.64
CA ILE A 132 -4.01 8.63 12.40
C ILE A 132 -4.51 10.04 12.70
N ALA A 133 -3.78 11.02 12.22
CA ALA A 133 -4.09 12.44 12.42
C ALA A 133 -4.02 13.21 11.11
N VAL A 134 -4.75 14.30 11.05
CA VAL A 134 -4.70 15.24 9.94
C VAL A 134 -3.72 16.35 10.28
N VAL A 135 -2.83 16.66 9.35
CA VAL A 135 -1.95 17.81 9.49
C VAL A 135 -2.72 19.07 9.14
N ILE A 136 -2.76 20.00 10.07
CA ILE A 136 -3.38 21.29 9.85
C ILE A 136 -2.26 22.28 9.50
N PRO A 137 -2.22 22.81 8.28
CA PRO A 137 -1.21 23.79 7.91
C PRO A 137 -1.41 25.10 8.70
N GLU A 138 -0.32 25.70 9.12
CA GLU A 138 -0.34 27.00 9.80
C GLU A 138 -0.67 28.13 8.82
#